data_fa837aace91abbfbe80478136acb13ca
#
_entry.id   fa837aace91abbfbe80478136acb13ca
#
_cell.length_a   1.000
_cell.length_b   1.000
_cell.length_c   1.000
_cell.angle_alpha   90.00
_cell.angle_beta   90.00
_cell.angle_gamma   90.00
#
_symmetry.space_group_name_H-M   'P 1'
#
loop_
_entity.id
_entity.type
_entity.pdbx_description
1 polymer ?
#
loop_
_entity_poly.entity_id
_entity_poly.type
_entity_poly.pdbx_seq_one_letter_code
_entity_poly.pdbx_strand_id
1 'polypeptide(L)'
;NEDWLARGVKNVIGLPRPWPVPLEVNLQQDPAFLERAATIGMDPTMASTLWVKFLYAILFSVVLVIIFWLSERARHSPWGRMMRAIRDNETAAEAMGKDVKRRHLQVFILGSAVCGIAGAMMTSLDGQLTPTSYQPLRFTFLIWVMVIIGGSGNNLGAVLGGFLIWFLWVQVEPLGVGLMNLITSGLSEGPLKTHLIDSAAHMRLFTMGILLLLVLRFSPRGLIPEK
;
A
#
# COMPACT_ATOMS: atom_id res chain seq x y z
N ASN A 1 18.44 2.26 24.67
CA ASN A 1 19.06 1.76 23.43
C ASN A 1 19.67 0.39 23.72
N GLU A 2 18.89 -0.64 23.50
CA GLU A 2 19.33 -2.01 23.71
C GLU A 2 19.99 -2.53 22.44
N ASP A 3 21.31 -2.59 22.41
CA ASP A 3 22.08 -3.01 21.22
C ASP A 3 21.81 -4.47 20.80
N TRP A 4 21.30 -5.29 21.71
CA TRP A 4 20.95 -6.70 21.45
C TRP A 4 19.64 -6.87 20.70
N LEU A 5 18.74 -5.86 20.71
CA LEU A 5 17.48 -5.88 20.01
C LEU A 5 17.53 -4.89 18.82
N ALA A 6 17.66 -5.40 17.60
CA ALA A 6 17.64 -4.63 16.34
C ALA A 6 18.61 -3.42 16.32
N ARG A 7 19.71 -3.49 17.05
CA ARG A 7 20.72 -2.41 17.19
C ARG A 7 20.16 -1.08 17.69
N GLY A 8 19.11 -1.12 18.49
CA GLY A 8 18.43 0.08 19.00
C GLY A 8 17.70 0.86 17.88
N VAL A 9 17.90 2.18 17.83
CA VAL A 9 17.24 3.07 16.85
C VAL A 9 18.03 3.20 15.53
N LYS A 10 19.05 2.36 15.31
CA LYS A 10 19.88 2.41 14.10
C LYS A 10 19.14 1.80 12.90
N ASN A 11 19.42 2.35 11.73
CA ASN A 11 18.93 1.80 10.46
C ASN A 11 19.53 0.42 10.22
N VAL A 12 18.69 -0.54 9.86
CA VAL A 12 19.12 -1.86 9.40
C VAL A 12 19.11 -1.83 7.87
N ILE A 13 20.29 -1.94 7.27
CA ILE A 13 20.50 -1.90 5.82
C ILE A 13 20.97 -3.28 5.36
N GLY A 14 20.64 -3.66 4.12
CA GLY A 14 21.08 -4.92 3.54
C GLY A 14 20.26 -6.14 4.04
N LEU A 15 18.97 -5.96 4.21
CA LEU A 15 18.07 -7.06 4.54
C LEU A 15 18.13 -8.14 3.45
N PRO A 16 18.15 -9.44 3.83
CA PRO A 16 18.11 -10.52 2.86
C PRO A 16 16.82 -10.47 2.05
N ARG A 17 16.94 -10.68 0.76
CA ARG A 17 15.78 -10.73 -0.13
C ARG A 17 15.06 -12.08 -0.02
N PRO A 18 13.73 -12.09 -0.15
CA PRO A 18 12.98 -13.34 -0.15
C PRO A 18 13.31 -14.15 -1.41
N TRP A 19 13.49 -15.46 -1.24
CA TRP A 19 13.59 -16.36 -2.38
C TRP A 19 12.27 -16.31 -3.21
N PRO A 20 12.30 -16.25 -4.56
CA PRO A 20 13.43 -16.39 -5.47
C PRO A 20 14.00 -15.07 -6.03
N VAL A 21 13.88 -13.94 -5.33
CA VAL A 21 14.28 -12.63 -5.85
C VAL A 21 15.80 -12.44 -5.76
N PRO A 22 16.53 -12.36 -6.88
CA PRO A 22 17.97 -12.16 -6.90
C PRO A 22 18.35 -10.72 -6.56
N LEU A 23 19.64 -10.50 -6.23
CA LEU A 23 20.19 -9.16 -6.15
C LEU A 23 20.46 -8.62 -7.57
N GLU A 24 20.23 -7.33 -7.81
CA GLU A 24 20.51 -6.68 -9.11
C GLU A 24 21.98 -6.86 -9.53
N VAL A 25 22.91 -6.77 -8.58
CA VAL A 25 24.34 -6.95 -8.82
C VAL A 25 24.65 -8.33 -9.37
N ASN A 26 24.01 -9.37 -8.87
CA ASN A 26 24.21 -10.73 -9.37
C ASN A 26 23.73 -10.89 -10.82
N LEU A 27 22.59 -10.26 -11.16
CA LEU A 27 22.08 -10.25 -12.53
C LEU A 27 22.99 -9.47 -13.50
N GLN A 28 23.58 -8.37 -13.03
CA GLN A 28 24.50 -7.57 -13.83
C GLN A 28 25.87 -8.26 -14.06
N GLN A 29 26.16 -9.33 -13.30
CA GLN A 29 27.34 -10.17 -13.47
C GLN A 29 27.07 -11.46 -14.26
N ASP A 30 25.81 -11.78 -14.53
CA ASP A 30 25.42 -12.98 -15.27
C ASP A 30 25.48 -12.73 -16.78
N PRO A 31 26.40 -13.39 -17.52
CA PRO A 31 26.55 -13.21 -18.96
C PRO A 31 25.27 -13.53 -19.74
N ALA A 32 24.50 -14.54 -19.30
CA ALA A 32 23.26 -14.93 -19.97
C ALA A 32 22.16 -13.87 -19.82
N PHE A 33 22.16 -13.15 -18.69
CA PHE A 33 21.26 -12.02 -18.48
C PHE A 33 21.65 -10.82 -19.34
N LEU A 34 22.94 -10.53 -19.42
CA LEU A 34 23.47 -9.43 -20.23
C LEU A 34 23.16 -9.60 -21.73
N GLU A 35 23.33 -10.80 -22.27
CA GLU A 35 22.96 -11.11 -23.66
C GLU A 35 21.46 -10.88 -23.92
N ARG A 36 20.59 -11.31 -23.01
CA ARG A 36 19.14 -11.07 -23.12
C ARG A 36 18.79 -9.59 -23.04
N ALA A 37 19.42 -8.84 -22.14
CA ALA A 37 19.21 -7.40 -22.03
C ALA A 37 19.65 -6.67 -23.31
N ALA A 38 20.80 -7.06 -23.89
CA ALA A 38 21.30 -6.53 -25.17
C ALA A 38 20.35 -6.85 -26.34
N THR A 39 19.78 -8.07 -26.40
CA THR A 39 18.82 -8.47 -27.43
C THR A 39 17.55 -7.58 -27.41
N ILE A 40 17.14 -7.12 -26.22
CA ILE A 40 15.98 -6.24 -26.05
C ILE A 40 16.37 -4.76 -26.22
N GLY A 41 17.67 -4.45 -26.34
CA GLY A 41 18.18 -3.05 -26.45
C GLY A 41 18.09 -2.26 -25.16
N MET A 42 18.07 -2.93 -24.00
CA MET A 42 17.99 -2.27 -22.68
C MET A 42 19.36 -2.20 -22.03
N ASP A 43 19.61 -1.09 -21.33
CA ASP A 43 20.76 -0.97 -20.44
C ASP A 43 20.70 -2.05 -19.33
N PRO A 44 21.82 -2.76 -19.04
CA PRO A 44 21.84 -3.84 -18.04
C PRO A 44 21.37 -3.43 -16.65
N THR A 45 21.64 -2.20 -16.23
CA THR A 45 21.19 -1.67 -14.92
C THR A 45 19.67 -1.48 -14.89
N MET A 46 19.12 -0.96 -15.97
CA MET A 46 17.68 -0.78 -16.12
C MET A 46 16.97 -2.13 -16.21
N ALA A 47 17.49 -3.06 -17.00
CA ALA A 47 16.94 -4.40 -17.19
C ALA A 47 16.92 -5.18 -15.87
N SER A 48 18.01 -5.17 -15.10
CA SER A 48 18.10 -5.86 -13.80
C SER A 48 17.11 -5.29 -12.78
N THR A 49 16.99 -3.97 -12.72
CA THR A 49 16.04 -3.27 -11.82
C THR A 49 14.59 -3.61 -12.18
N LEU A 50 14.23 -3.59 -13.46
CA LEU A 50 12.89 -3.92 -13.93
C LEU A 50 12.56 -5.39 -13.64
N TRP A 51 13.51 -6.29 -13.90
CA TRP A 51 13.32 -7.72 -13.65
C TRP A 51 13.08 -8.01 -12.17
N VAL A 52 13.89 -7.44 -11.28
CA VAL A 52 13.72 -7.58 -9.83
C VAL A 52 12.37 -7.03 -9.36
N LYS A 53 11.99 -5.83 -9.82
CA LYS A 53 10.67 -5.25 -9.50
C LYS A 53 9.52 -6.11 -10.02
N PHE A 54 9.67 -6.72 -11.18
CA PHE A 54 8.69 -7.64 -11.74
C PHE A 54 8.53 -8.91 -10.88
N LEU A 55 9.63 -9.49 -10.40
CA LEU A 55 9.59 -10.63 -9.47
C LEU A 55 8.91 -10.26 -8.14
N TYR A 56 9.20 -9.10 -7.60
CA TYR A 56 8.49 -8.59 -6.41
C TYR A 56 7.00 -8.40 -6.69
N ALA A 57 6.63 -7.87 -7.84
CA ALA A 57 5.22 -7.69 -8.22
C ALA A 57 4.48 -9.03 -8.30
N ILE A 58 5.11 -10.06 -8.85
CA ILE A 58 4.56 -11.44 -8.87
C ILE A 58 4.41 -11.95 -7.43
N LEU A 59 5.46 -11.89 -6.62
CA LEU A 59 5.44 -12.37 -5.25
C LEU A 59 4.32 -11.70 -4.44
N PHE A 60 4.22 -10.37 -4.52
CA PHE A 60 3.20 -9.60 -3.81
C PHE A 60 1.79 -9.89 -4.33
N SER A 61 1.65 -10.09 -5.64
CA SER A 61 0.37 -10.49 -6.23
C SER A 61 -0.09 -11.86 -5.74
N VAL A 62 0.82 -12.82 -5.64
CA VAL A 62 0.52 -14.16 -5.10
C VAL A 62 0.06 -14.06 -3.64
N VAL A 63 0.79 -13.31 -2.80
CA VAL A 63 0.40 -13.09 -1.40
C VAL A 63 -0.96 -12.40 -1.31
N LEU A 64 -1.21 -11.37 -2.12
CA LEU A 64 -2.49 -10.66 -2.18
C LEU A 64 -3.63 -11.61 -2.55
N VAL A 65 -3.45 -12.45 -3.57
CA VAL A 65 -4.47 -13.43 -4.00
C VAL A 65 -4.76 -14.44 -2.88
N ILE A 66 -3.73 -14.93 -2.19
CA ILE A 66 -3.90 -15.86 -1.07
C ILE A 66 -4.69 -15.18 0.06
N ILE A 67 -4.31 -13.96 0.47
CA ILE A 67 -5.01 -13.22 1.54
C ILE A 67 -6.44 -12.91 1.12
N PHE A 68 -6.66 -12.49 -0.13
CA PHE A 68 -7.99 -12.23 -0.67
C PHE A 68 -8.86 -13.48 -0.64
N TRP A 69 -8.35 -14.60 -1.10
CA TRP A 69 -9.08 -15.87 -1.11
C TRP A 69 -9.42 -16.33 0.32
N LEU A 70 -8.46 -16.25 1.25
CA LEU A 70 -8.70 -16.59 2.67
C LEU A 70 -9.76 -15.66 3.28
N SER A 71 -9.72 -14.36 3.00
CA SER A 71 -10.70 -13.39 3.48
C SER A 71 -12.09 -13.66 2.94
N GLU A 72 -12.22 -13.98 1.64
CA GLU A 72 -13.51 -14.36 1.04
C GLU A 72 -14.06 -15.66 1.65
N ARG A 73 -13.18 -16.65 1.84
CA ARG A 73 -13.58 -17.92 2.49
C ARG A 73 -14.01 -17.69 3.95
N ALA A 74 -13.29 -16.85 4.69
CA ALA A 74 -13.64 -16.48 6.06
C ALA A 74 -14.99 -15.77 6.12
N ARG A 75 -15.24 -14.81 5.23
CA ARG A 75 -16.48 -14.05 5.14
C ARG A 75 -17.69 -14.93 4.89
N HIS A 76 -17.59 -15.94 4.05
CA HIS A 76 -18.66 -16.89 3.73
C HIS A 76 -18.83 -18.02 4.75
N SER A 77 -17.89 -18.17 5.70
CA SER A 77 -17.94 -19.21 6.73
C SER A 77 -18.97 -18.93 7.84
N PRO A 78 -19.30 -19.91 8.69
CA PRO A 78 -20.10 -19.67 9.89
C PRO A 78 -19.49 -18.61 10.82
N TRP A 79 -18.15 -18.54 10.87
CA TRP A 79 -17.42 -17.52 11.62
C TRP A 79 -17.69 -16.11 11.08
N GLY A 80 -17.65 -15.92 9.77
CA GLY A 80 -17.93 -14.63 9.13
C GLY A 80 -19.38 -14.18 9.31
N ARG A 81 -20.34 -15.09 9.26
CA ARG A 81 -21.76 -14.79 9.55
C ARG A 81 -21.93 -14.31 10.98
N MET A 82 -21.27 -14.98 11.94
CA MET A 82 -21.30 -14.58 13.34
C MET A 82 -20.67 -13.20 13.55
N MET A 83 -19.55 -12.91 12.87
CA MET A 83 -18.90 -11.60 12.96
C MET A 83 -19.80 -10.47 12.46
N ARG A 84 -20.56 -10.70 11.37
CA ARG A 84 -21.56 -9.74 10.89
C ARG A 84 -22.68 -9.53 11.90
N ALA A 85 -23.18 -10.59 12.50
CA ALA A 85 -24.22 -10.49 13.54
C ALA A 85 -23.75 -9.68 14.76
N ILE A 86 -22.49 -9.87 15.19
CA ILE A 86 -21.87 -9.07 16.27
C ILE A 86 -21.75 -7.60 15.84
N ARG A 87 -21.29 -7.31 14.62
CA ARG A 87 -21.20 -5.96 14.08
C ARG A 87 -22.56 -5.25 14.03
N ASP A 88 -23.60 -5.97 13.63
CA ASP A 88 -24.93 -5.41 13.45
C ASP A 88 -25.63 -5.17 14.81
N ASN A 89 -25.47 -6.07 15.78
CA ASN A 89 -25.98 -5.89 17.14
C ASN A 89 -25.20 -6.73 18.15
N GLU A 90 -24.24 -6.11 18.83
CA GLU A 90 -23.38 -6.73 19.81
C GLU A 90 -24.15 -7.26 21.02
N THR A 91 -25.08 -6.46 21.55
CA THR A 91 -25.89 -6.81 22.72
C THR A 91 -26.79 -8.04 22.44
N ALA A 92 -27.40 -8.10 21.27
CA ALA A 92 -28.20 -9.26 20.88
C ALA A 92 -27.32 -10.52 20.72
N ALA A 93 -26.12 -10.39 20.18
CA ALA A 93 -25.19 -11.51 20.04
C ALA A 93 -24.73 -12.04 21.39
N GLU A 94 -24.45 -11.17 22.37
CA GLU A 94 -24.15 -11.55 23.75
C GLU A 94 -25.32 -12.27 24.43
N ALA A 95 -26.51 -11.74 24.27
CA ALA A 95 -27.74 -12.36 24.82
C ALA A 95 -27.98 -13.78 24.26
N MET A 96 -27.52 -14.03 23.03
CA MET A 96 -27.53 -15.38 22.42
C MET A 96 -26.35 -16.26 22.85
N GLY A 97 -25.59 -15.87 23.87
CA GLY A 97 -24.48 -16.64 24.45
C GLY A 97 -23.19 -16.61 23.61
N LYS A 98 -22.99 -15.61 22.73
CA LYS A 98 -21.76 -15.46 21.97
C LYS A 98 -20.72 -14.69 22.79
N ASP A 99 -19.50 -15.24 22.88
CA ASP A 99 -18.35 -14.55 23.51
C ASP A 99 -17.80 -13.50 22.52
N VAL A 100 -18.35 -12.29 22.58
CA VAL A 100 -18.00 -11.16 21.71
C VAL A 100 -16.54 -10.76 21.90
N LYS A 101 -16.05 -10.68 23.15
CA LYS A 101 -14.67 -10.28 23.45
C LYS A 101 -13.65 -11.20 22.80
N ARG A 102 -13.86 -12.51 22.90
CA ARG A 102 -12.99 -13.51 22.27
C ARG A 102 -13.01 -13.39 20.74
N ARG A 103 -14.15 -13.04 20.16
CA ARG A 103 -14.29 -12.85 18.70
C ARG A 103 -13.59 -11.59 18.23
N HIS A 104 -13.72 -10.48 18.93
CA HIS A 104 -12.97 -9.26 18.64
C HIS A 104 -11.46 -9.50 18.72
N LEU A 105 -10.99 -10.23 19.74
CA LEU A 105 -9.58 -10.61 19.85
C LEU A 105 -9.10 -11.44 18.65
N GLN A 106 -9.91 -12.39 18.17
CA GLN A 106 -9.57 -13.19 16.98
C GLN A 106 -9.40 -12.30 15.73
N VAL A 107 -10.32 -11.36 15.50
CA VAL A 107 -10.22 -10.42 14.36
C VAL A 107 -8.99 -9.55 14.50
N PHE A 108 -8.72 -9.04 15.70
CA PHE A 108 -7.54 -8.22 15.96
C PHE A 108 -6.24 -8.96 15.66
N ILE A 109 -6.11 -10.21 16.15
CA ILE A 109 -4.92 -11.05 15.90
C ILE A 109 -4.75 -11.31 14.39
N LEU A 110 -5.84 -11.69 13.69
CA LEU A 110 -5.79 -11.95 12.25
C LEU A 110 -5.42 -10.69 11.46
N GLY A 111 -6.04 -9.56 11.78
CA GLY A 111 -5.73 -8.28 11.15
C GLY A 111 -4.28 -7.85 11.39
N SER A 112 -3.80 -7.97 12.61
CA SER A 112 -2.40 -7.67 12.96
C SER A 112 -1.41 -8.57 12.23
N ALA A 113 -1.72 -9.85 12.06
CA ALA A 113 -0.90 -10.79 11.30
C ALA A 113 -0.79 -10.39 9.82
N VAL A 114 -1.91 -10.02 9.20
CA VAL A 114 -1.92 -9.53 7.80
C VAL A 114 -1.13 -8.23 7.67
N CYS A 115 -1.29 -7.28 8.59
CA CYS A 115 -0.49 -6.06 8.63
C CYS A 115 1.01 -6.36 8.80
N GLY A 116 1.37 -7.35 9.62
CA GLY A 116 2.76 -7.81 9.79
C GLY A 116 3.35 -8.34 8.48
N ILE A 117 2.60 -9.15 7.74
CA ILE A 117 3.01 -9.63 6.40
C ILE A 117 3.23 -8.46 5.45
N ALA A 118 2.29 -7.51 5.39
CA ALA A 118 2.42 -6.33 4.53
C ALA A 118 3.65 -5.47 4.89
N GLY A 119 3.92 -5.28 6.19
CA GLY A 119 5.11 -4.58 6.67
C GLY A 119 6.42 -5.29 6.30
N ALA A 120 6.46 -6.63 6.41
CA ALA A 120 7.62 -7.42 5.98
C ALA A 120 7.86 -7.32 4.46
N MET A 121 6.79 -7.32 3.66
CA MET A 121 6.87 -7.13 2.21
C MET A 121 7.42 -5.74 1.86
N MET A 122 6.94 -4.69 2.54
CA MET A 122 7.41 -3.32 2.33
C MET A 122 8.89 -3.18 2.68
N THR A 123 9.32 -3.64 3.86
CA THR A 123 10.75 -3.61 4.27
C THR A 123 11.64 -4.42 3.34
N SER A 124 11.15 -5.54 2.83
CA SER A 124 11.88 -6.38 1.87
C SER A 124 12.08 -5.68 0.52
N LEU A 125 11.06 -4.94 0.06
CA LEU A 125 11.14 -4.16 -1.19
C LEU A 125 12.11 -2.97 -1.05
N ASP A 126 12.04 -2.27 0.10
CA ASP A 126 12.92 -1.13 0.39
C ASP A 126 14.36 -1.57 0.68
N GLY A 127 14.59 -2.84 1.03
CA GLY A 127 15.90 -3.41 1.38
C GLY A 127 16.50 -2.83 2.66
N GLN A 128 15.74 -2.03 3.40
CA GLN A 128 16.16 -1.37 4.63
C GLN A 128 15.00 -1.20 5.61
N LEU A 129 15.32 -1.23 6.90
CA LEU A 129 14.39 -0.88 7.97
C LEU A 129 14.91 0.36 8.69
N THR A 130 14.17 1.46 8.55
CA THR A 130 14.47 2.71 9.22
C THR A 130 13.29 3.07 10.11
N PRO A 131 13.46 3.43 11.38
CA PRO A 131 12.36 3.79 12.29
C PRO A 131 11.49 4.92 11.76
N THR A 132 12.06 5.81 10.95
CA THR A 132 11.39 6.97 10.34
C THR A 132 10.76 6.69 8.97
N SER A 133 10.99 5.51 8.38
CA SER A 133 10.44 5.15 7.06
C SER A 133 8.91 5.10 7.07
N TYR A 134 8.34 4.62 8.15
CA TYR A 134 6.91 4.59 8.33
C TYR A 134 6.42 5.84 9.07
N GLN A 135 5.74 6.73 8.34
CA GLN A 135 5.06 7.89 8.92
C GLN A 135 3.60 7.54 9.20
N PRO A 136 3.22 7.28 10.46
CA PRO A 136 1.88 6.75 10.80
C PRO A 136 0.76 7.61 10.27
N LEU A 137 0.86 8.93 10.41
CA LEU A 137 -0.17 9.86 9.95
C LEU A 137 -0.43 9.74 8.44
N ARG A 138 0.63 9.69 7.63
CA ARG A 138 0.53 9.59 6.18
C ARG A 138 -0.03 8.25 5.73
N PHE A 139 0.58 7.14 6.18
CA PHE A 139 0.21 5.81 5.74
C PHE A 139 -1.16 5.38 6.27
N THR A 140 -1.46 5.67 7.54
CA THR A 140 -2.76 5.34 8.13
C THR A 140 -3.89 6.11 7.44
N PHE A 141 -3.69 7.41 7.20
CA PHE A 141 -4.67 8.22 6.47
C PHE A 141 -4.90 7.67 5.05
N LEU A 142 -3.83 7.33 4.33
CA LEU A 142 -3.93 6.79 2.98
C LEU A 142 -4.72 5.47 2.96
N ILE A 143 -4.45 4.55 3.90
CA ILE A 143 -5.17 3.27 4.01
C ILE A 143 -6.66 3.50 4.29
N TRP A 144 -7.01 4.46 5.15
CA TRP A 144 -8.41 4.80 5.39
C TRP A 144 -9.10 5.30 4.13
N VAL A 145 -8.45 6.19 3.39
CA VAL A 145 -8.95 6.69 2.11
C VAL A 145 -9.16 5.54 1.12
N MET A 146 -8.21 4.61 1.02
CA MET A 146 -8.31 3.41 0.17
C MET A 146 -9.54 2.56 0.50
N VAL A 147 -9.77 2.28 1.79
CA VAL A 147 -10.87 1.44 2.24
C VAL A 147 -12.22 2.15 2.08
N ILE A 148 -12.31 3.43 2.43
CA ILE A 148 -13.56 4.21 2.34
C ILE A 148 -13.97 4.36 0.87
N ILE A 149 -13.04 4.74 0.00
CA ILE A 149 -13.30 4.94 -1.43
C ILE A 149 -13.59 3.61 -2.12
N GLY A 150 -12.85 2.56 -1.80
CA GLY A 150 -13.08 1.24 -2.35
C GLY A 150 -14.42 0.65 -1.95
N GLY A 151 -14.88 0.92 -0.74
CA GLY A 151 -16.11 0.40 -0.13
C GLY A 151 -15.80 -0.47 1.08
N SER A 152 -16.07 0.08 2.27
CA SER A 152 -15.91 -0.65 3.53
C SER A 152 -16.89 -1.83 3.60
N GLY A 153 -16.39 -3.01 3.93
CA GLY A 153 -17.20 -4.24 4.00
C GLY A 153 -17.15 -5.11 2.75
N ASN A 154 -16.48 -4.69 1.69
CA ASN A 154 -16.23 -5.49 0.49
C ASN A 154 -14.75 -5.68 0.24
N ASN A 155 -14.26 -6.94 0.24
CA ASN A 155 -12.86 -7.25 0.03
C ASN A 155 -12.36 -6.82 -1.36
N LEU A 156 -13.19 -6.97 -2.40
CA LEU A 156 -12.86 -6.49 -3.74
C LEU A 156 -12.76 -4.97 -3.78
N GLY A 157 -13.65 -4.27 -3.06
CA GLY A 157 -13.61 -2.83 -2.88
C GLY A 157 -12.30 -2.37 -2.26
N ALA A 158 -11.85 -3.02 -1.19
CA ALA A 158 -10.58 -2.70 -0.53
C ALA A 158 -9.37 -2.85 -1.48
N VAL A 159 -9.33 -3.92 -2.28
CA VAL A 159 -8.27 -4.13 -3.28
C VAL A 159 -8.32 -3.05 -4.36
N LEU A 160 -9.49 -2.80 -4.94
CA LEU A 160 -9.66 -1.80 -5.99
C LEU A 160 -9.33 -0.39 -5.48
N GLY A 161 -9.79 -0.04 -4.27
CA GLY A 161 -9.47 1.22 -3.62
C GLY A 161 -7.96 1.37 -3.38
N GLY A 162 -7.29 0.29 -2.97
CA GLY A 162 -5.84 0.27 -2.80
C GLY A 162 -5.10 0.62 -4.10
N PHE A 163 -5.41 -0.07 -5.20
CA PHE A 163 -4.79 0.22 -6.50
C PHE A 163 -5.12 1.60 -7.03
N LEU A 164 -6.39 2.01 -6.97
CA LEU A 164 -6.84 3.30 -7.49
C LEU A 164 -6.20 4.46 -6.74
N ILE A 165 -6.24 4.43 -5.41
CA ILE A 165 -5.69 5.52 -4.60
C ILE A 165 -4.16 5.58 -4.68
N TRP A 166 -3.49 4.41 -4.73
CA TRP A 166 -2.04 4.39 -4.92
C TRP A 166 -1.65 4.94 -6.30
N PHE A 167 -2.37 4.58 -7.34
CA PHE A 167 -2.18 5.13 -8.68
C PHE A 167 -2.34 6.66 -8.68
N LEU A 168 -3.43 7.16 -8.11
CA LEU A 168 -3.66 8.60 -7.98
C LEU A 168 -2.55 9.28 -7.15
N TRP A 169 -2.14 8.67 -6.04
CA TRP A 169 -1.06 9.18 -5.20
C TRP A 169 0.25 9.38 -5.97
N VAL A 170 0.59 8.44 -6.84
CA VAL A 170 1.79 8.52 -7.68
C VAL A 170 1.63 9.59 -8.77
N GLN A 171 0.45 9.71 -9.37
CA GLN A 171 0.22 10.60 -10.52
C GLN A 171 -0.05 12.06 -10.13
N VAL A 172 -0.53 12.33 -8.93
CA VAL A 172 -0.89 13.70 -8.51
C VAL A 172 0.32 14.65 -8.53
N GLU A 173 1.50 14.20 -8.13
CA GLU A 173 2.67 15.07 -8.11
C GLU A 173 3.17 15.45 -9.51
N PRO A 174 3.45 14.51 -10.44
CA PRO A 174 3.87 14.87 -11.78
C PRO A 174 2.81 15.68 -12.53
N LEU A 175 1.52 15.39 -12.34
CA LEU A 175 0.43 16.19 -12.89
C LEU A 175 0.38 17.59 -12.28
N GLY A 176 0.60 17.70 -10.97
CA GLY A 176 0.68 18.98 -10.26
C GLY A 176 1.83 19.84 -10.75
N VAL A 177 3.02 19.26 -10.89
CA VAL A 177 4.19 19.96 -11.45
C VAL A 177 3.93 20.38 -12.90
N GLY A 178 3.35 19.51 -13.72
CA GLY A 178 2.95 19.83 -15.11
C GLY A 178 1.96 20.99 -15.17
N LEU A 179 0.95 20.96 -14.31
CA LEU A 179 -0.05 22.03 -14.21
C LEU A 179 0.59 23.36 -13.77
N MET A 180 1.45 23.34 -12.75
CA MET A 180 2.15 24.53 -12.28
C MET A 180 3.08 25.10 -13.37
N ASN A 181 3.81 24.25 -14.07
CA ASN A 181 4.63 24.68 -15.21
C ASN A 181 3.79 25.33 -16.31
N LEU A 182 2.61 24.79 -16.61
CA LEU A 182 1.69 25.36 -17.61
C LEU A 182 1.18 26.75 -17.16
N ILE A 183 0.74 26.89 -15.91
CA ILE A 183 0.24 28.15 -15.35
C ILE A 183 1.36 29.20 -15.28
N THR A 184 2.57 28.77 -14.94
CA THR A 184 3.73 29.66 -14.79
C THR A 184 4.52 29.87 -16.08
N SER A 185 4.07 29.30 -17.20
CA SER A 185 4.77 29.43 -18.51
C SER A 185 4.95 30.87 -18.98
N GLY A 186 4.04 31.77 -18.60
CA GLY A 186 4.11 33.21 -18.91
C GLY A 186 4.82 34.05 -17.84
N LEU A 187 5.29 33.46 -16.74
CA LEU A 187 6.01 34.19 -15.69
C LEU A 187 7.53 34.07 -15.93
N SER A 188 8.21 35.21 -15.70
CA SER A 188 9.69 35.21 -15.66
C SER A 188 10.21 34.35 -14.53
N GLU A 189 11.41 33.78 -14.72
CA GLU A 189 12.06 32.99 -13.68
C GLU A 189 12.30 33.83 -12.42
N GLY A 190 11.72 33.41 -11.30
CA GLY A 190 11.78 34.16 -10.06
C GLY A 190 11.26 33.33 -8.85
N PRO A 191 11.39 33.89 -7.63
CA PRO A 191 11.02 33.19 -6.40
C PRO A 191 9.58 32.70 -6.39
N LEU A 192 8.67 33.41 -7.04
CA LEU A 192 7.26 33.07 -7.12
C LEU A 192 7.03 31.78 -7.95
N LYS A 193 7.70 31.66 -9.09
CA LYS A 193 7.63 30.47 -9.96
C LYS A 193 8.16 29.24 -9.23
N THR A 194 9.31 29.36 -8.59
CA THR A 194 9.92 28.27 -7.81
C THR A 194 9.02 27.84 -6.67
N HIS A 195 8.46 28.80 -5.91
CA HIS A 195 7.54 28.50 -4.81
C HIS A 195 6.26 27.76 -5.28
N LEU A 196 5.69 28.15 -6.41
CA LEU A 196 4.50 27.49 -6.96
C LEU A 196 4.81 26.05 -7.43
N ILE A 197 5.95 25.81 -8.04
CA ILE A 197 6.38 24.48 -8.46
C ILE A 197 6.67 23.58 -7.24
N ASP A 198 7.36 24.11 -6.23
CA ASP A 198 7.66 23.37 -4.99
C ASP A 198 6.38 23.03 -4.21
N SER A 199 5.37 23.90 -4.30
CA SER A 199 4.05 23.66 -3.69
C SER A 199 3.29 22.49 -4.32
N ALA A 200 3.68 22.05 -5.54
CA ALA A 200 3.06 20.91 -6.18
C ALA A 200 3.22 19.61 -5.38
N ALA A 201 4.28 19.47 -4.59
CA ALA A 201 4.48 18.33 -3.69
C ALA A 201 3.37 18.22 -2.61
N HIS A 202 2.82 19.36 -2.17
CA HIS A 202 1.74 19.38 -1.19
C HIS A 202 0.36 19.09 -1.78
N MET A 203 0.21 19.11 -3.11
CA MET A 203 -1.05 18.79 -3.80
C MET A 203 -1.53 17.36 -3.53
N ARG A 204 -0.62 16.44 -3.19
CA ARG A 204 -1.00 15.05 -2.88
C ARG A 204 -2.01 14.95 -1.74
N LEU A 205 -1.71 15.54 -0.59
CA LEU A 205 -2.60 15.49 0.58
C LEU A 205 -3.89 16.26 0.33
N PHE A 206 -3.80 17.42 -0.31
CA PHE A 206 -4.95 18.24 -0.66
C PHE A 206 -5.91 17.48 -1.62
N THR A 207 -5.38 16.88 -2.67
CA THR A 207 -6.17 16.09 -3.63
C THR A 207 -6.82 14.88 -2.96
N MET A 208 -6.11 14.19 -2.07
CA MET A 208 -6.68 13.06 -1.32
C MET A 208 -7.80 13.51 -0.37
N GLY A 209 -7.66 14.68 0.26
CA GLY A 209 -8.71 15.26 1.09
C GLY A 209 -9.97 15.61 0.28
N ILE A 210 -9.81 16.28 -0.85
CA ILE A 210 -10.91 16.60 -1.76
C ILE A 210 -11.59 15.32 -2.26
N LEU A 211 -10.80 14.34 -2.70
CA LEU A 211 -11.32 13.08 -3.23
C LEU A 211 -12.12 12.33 -2.15
N LEU A 212 -11.65 12.31 -0.92
CA LEU A 212 -12.39 11.74 0.21
C LEU A 212 -13.73 12.46 0.42
N LEU A 213 -13.74 13.80 0.42
CA LEU A 213 -14.97 14.59 0.57
C LEU A 213 -15.95 14.33 -0.57
N LEU A 214 -15.48 14.27 -1.81
CA LEU A 214 -16.31 13.97 -2.97
C LEU A 214 -16.93 12.58 -2.88
N VAL A 215 -16.15 11.56 -2.50
CA VAL A 215 -16.67 10.20 -2.37
C VAL A 215 -17.68 10.10 -1.22
N LEU A 216 -17.41 10.69 -0.08
CA LEU A 216 -18.37 10.72 1.04
C LEU A 216 -19.66 11.47 0.67
N ARG A 217 -19.57 12.49 -0.18
CA ARG A 217 -20.73 13.27 -0.62
C ARG A 217 -21.58 12.54 -1.67
N PHE A 218 -20.93 11.94 -2.68
CA PHE A 218 -21.62 11.39 -3.85
C PHE A 218 -21.77 9.85 -3.81
N SER A 219 -20.87 9.15 -3.14
CA SER A 219 -20.87 7.68 -3.04
C SER A 219 -20.49 7.23 -1.62
N PRO A 220 -21.34 7.51 -0.59
CA PRO A 220 -20.98 7.23 0.81
C PRO A 220 -20.79 5.75 1.12
N ARG A 221 -21.22 4.85 0.25
CA ARG A 221 -21.02 3.39 0.37
C ARG A 221 -19.74 2.91 -0.35
N GLY A 222 -18.93 3.84 -0.89
CA GLY A 222 -17.76 3.53 -1.70
C GLY A 222 -18.11 3.11 -3.13
N LEU A 223 -17.07 2.72 -3.90
CA LEU A 223 -17.21 2.31 -5.30
C LEU A 223 -17.89 0.94 -5.43
N ILE A 224 -17.58 0.01 -4.53
CA ILE A 224 -18.16 -1.33 -4.49
C ILE A 224 -18.82 -1.53 -3.13
N PRO A 225 -20.13 -1.28 -2.99
CA PRO A 225 -20.81 -1.41 -1.72
C PRO A 225 -20.89 -2.87 -1.26
N GLU A 226 -21.06 -3.06 0.04
CA GLU A 226 -21.35 -4.37 0.64
C GLU A 226 -22.70 -4.89 0.10
N LYS A 227 -22.71 -6.18 -0.30
CA LYS A 227 -23.91 -6.90 -0.73
C LYS A 227 -24.48 -7.71 0.40
#